data_ca9a18976aaa412823b83809a42b7919
#
_entry.id   ca9a18976aaa412823b83809a42b7919
#
_cell.length_a   1.000
_cell.length_b   1.000
_cell.length_c   1.000
_cell.angle_alpha   90.00
_cell.angle_beta   90.00
_cell.angle_gamma   90.00
#
_symmetry.space_group_name_H-M   'P 1'
#
loop_
_entity.id
_entity.type
_entity.pdbx_description
1 polymer ?
#
loop_
_entity_poly.entity_id
_entity_poly.type
_entity_poly.pdbx_seq_one_letter_code
_entity_poly.pdbx_strand_id
1 'polypeptide(L)'
;MTSHVVRGMALASMVCGVLALTAPDIHAQGRAAAEPAVRVRGFGEAGARTFTASQSFEAVLGSKSGVIFGAGAEVLVGRNLFVSFGVSRFQKDGERVVVANGEAFPIGIDTTISVVPIEVSAGWRFTDPGRSVIPYLGGGVSWHKYKETSEFATADEDVQFTKPGFQLLGGAEWRASRWLGIAGEAAWMMVPNAFEGGPTSAAAAFGEDDLGGAVFRVRVVIGR
;
A
#
# COMPACT_ATOMS: atom_id res chain seq x y z
N MET A 1 -45.70 -13.61 12.29
CA MET A 1 -45.72 -12.23 11.83
C MET A 1 -44.26 -11.80 11.72
N THR A 2 -43.66 -12.09 10.58
CA THR A 2 -43.38 -11.21 9.44
C THR A 2 -42.64 -9.94 9.85
N SER A 3 -41.38 -9.76 9.50
CA SER A 3 -41.00 -9.34 8.16
C SER A 3 -39.48 -9.31 7.98
N HIS A 4 -39.09 -9.79 6.85
CA HIS A 4 -37.76 -9.67 6.22
C HIS A 4 -37.40 -8.21 5.94
N VAL A 5 -36.15 -7.83 6.19
CA VAL A 5 -35.51 -6.73 5.44
C VAL A 5 -34.16 -7.21 4.93
N VAL A 6 -34.20 -7.70 3.71
CA VAL A 6 -33.06 -7.84 2.81
C VAL A 6 -32.74 -6.45 2.28
N ARG A 7 -31.54 -5.93 2.52
CA ARG A 7 -30.95 -4.78 1.80
C ARG A 7 -29.58 -5.20 1.33
N GLY A 8 -29.45 -5.60 0.12
CA GLY A 8 -29.21 -4.88 -1.08
C GLY A 8 -27.74 -4.43 -1.11
N MET A 9 -26.80 -5.40 -1.41
CA MET A 9 -25.42 -5.07 -1.85
C MET A 9 -25.52 -4.42 -3.23
N ALA A 10 -25.26 -3.11 -3.31
CA ALA A 10 -25.00 -2.43 -4.57
C ALA A 10 -23.58 -2.75 -5.02
N LEU A 11 -23.43 -3.65 -5.96
CA LEU A 11 -22.23 -3.84 -6.76
C LEU A 11 -22.02 -2.57 -7.61
N ALA A 12 -21.03 -1.78 -7.27
CA ALA A 12 -20.50 -0.75 -8.16
C ALA A 12 -19.71 -1.45 -9.27
N SER A 13 -20.34 -1.70 -10.39
CA SER A 13 -19.71 -2.13 -11.63
C SER A 13 -18.90 -0.97 -12.20
N MET A 14 -17.60 -0.97 -11.97
CA MET A 14 -16.65 -0.05 -12.60
C MET A 14 -16.43 -0.53 -14.04
N VAL A 15 -17.14 0.11 -14.97
CA VAL A 15 -17.00 -0.11 -16.41
C VAL A 15 -15.63 0.42 -16.86
N CYS A 16 -14.71 -0.49 -17.15
CA CYS A 16 -13.49 -0.18 -17.90
C CYS A 16 -13.87 0.09 -19.37
N GLY A 17 -14.11 1.36 -19.69
CA GLY A 17 -14.26 1.82 -21.08
C GLY A 17 -12.92 1.78 -21.80
N VAL A 18 -12.69 0.74 -22.61
CA VAL A 18 -11.61 0.72 -23.60
C VAL A 18 -11.99 1.66 -24.73
N LEU A 19 -11.42 2.87 -24.72
CA LEU A 19 -11.47 3.78 -25.86
C LEU A 19 -10.50 3.27 -26.95
N ALA A 20 -11.04 2.60 -27.95
CA ALA A 20 -10.35 2.34 -29.21
C ALA A 20 -10.25 3.65 -30.00
N LEU A 21 -9.07 4.30 -29.96
CA LEU A 21 -8.75 5.43 -30.82
C LEU A 21 -8.28 4.89 -32.17
N THR A 22 -9.13 5.03 -33.18
CA THR A 22 -8.75 4.86 -34.60
C THR A 22 -7.80 6.00 -35.00
N ALA A 23 -6.58 5.66 -35.33
CA ALA A 23 -5.60 6.61 -35.85
C ALA A 23 -5.84 6.88 -37.32
N PRO A 24 -5.81 8.14 -37.81
CA PRO A 24 -5.68 8.44 -39.23
C PRO A 24 -4.20 8.36 -39.66
N ASP A 25 -3.96 7.72 -40.80
CA ASP A 25 -2.65 7.67 -41.45
C ASP A 25 -2.18 9.08 -41.84
N ILE A 26 -1.10 9.54 -41.21
CA ILE A 26 -0.40 10.75 -41.62
C ILE A 26 1.03 10.40 -42.05
N HIS A 27 1.33 10.79 -43.26
CA HIS A 27 2.55 10.58 -44.04
C HIS A 27 3.85 10.92 -43.30
N ALA A 28 4.83 10.02 -43.45
CA ALA A 28 6.16 10.10 -42.91
C ALA A 28 6.95 11.31 -43.46
N GLN A 29 7.21 12.28 -42.59
CA GLN A 29 8.37 13.15 -42.68
C GLN A 29 9.19 12.94 -41.40
N GLY A 30 10.51 12.71 -41.59
CA GLY A 30 11.44 12.27 -40.54
C GLY A 30 11.41 13.12 -39.25
N ARG A 31 10.52 12.75 -38.36
CA ARG A 31 10.53 13.18 -36.96
C ARG A 31 11.27 12.14 -36.18
N ALA A 32 12.21 12.58 -35.36
CA ALA A 32 12.74 11.77 -34.28
C ALA A 32 11.55 11.02 -33.61
N ALA A 33 11.64 9.70 -33.51
CA ALA A 33 10.56 8.86 -33.03
C ALA A 33 10.00 9.47 -31.74
N ALA A 34 8.76 9.96 -31.81
CA ALA A 34 8.09 10.53 -30.64
C ALA A 34 8.08 9.45 -29.56
N GLU A 35 8.53 9.77 -28.36
CA GLU A 35 8.43 8.85 -27.24
C GLU A 35 6.98 8.37 -27.12
N PRO A 36 6.74 7.06 -26.91
CA PRO A 36 5.39 6.54 -26.82
C PRO A 36 4.62 7.29 -25.75
N ALA A 37 3.38 7.67 -26.05
CA ALA A 37 2.52 8.46 -25.16
C ALA A 37 2.24 7.72 -23.84
N VAL A 38 2.33 6.37 -23.84
CA VAL A 38 2.13 5.49 -22.68
C VAL A 38 3.29 4.52 -22.58
N ARG A 39 3.85 4.37 -21.38
CA ARG A 39 4.94 3.44 -21.08
C ARG A 39 4.57 2.66 -19.83
N VAL A 40 4.87 1.37 -19.83
CA VAL A 40 4.61 0.47 -18.68
C VAL A 40 5.93 -0.01 -18.12
N ARG A 41 6.05 0.03 -16.79
CA ARG A 41 7.23 -0.41 -16.06
C ARG A 41 6.81 -1.32 -14.91
N GLY A 42 7.66 -2.28 -14.55
CA GLY A 42 7.52 -3.08 -13.34
C GLY A 42 8.48 -2.58 -12.26
N PHE A 43 8.18 -2.87 -10.99
CA PHE A 43 9.11 -2.63 -9.91
C PHE A 43 9.04 -3.71 -8.84
N GLY A 44 10.18 -3.96 -8.19
CA GLY A 44 10.28 -4.64 -6.91
C GLY A 44 10.66 -3.66 -5.84
N GLU A 45 10.19 -3.83 -4.61
CA GLU A 45 10.46 -2.92 -3.51
C GLU A 45 10.80 -3.62 -2.21
N ALA A 46 11.65 -2.98 -1.41
CA ALA A 46 11.96 -3.35 -0.05
C ALA A 46 12.07 -2.10 0.82
N GLY A 47 11.69 -2.18 2.08
CA GLY A 47 11.70 -1.02 2.95
C GLY A 47 11.30 -1.31 4.38
N ALA A 48 10.93 -0.25 5.08
CA ALA A 48 10.43 -0.30 6.44
C ALA A 48 9.11 0.45 6.56
N ARG A 49 8.23 -0.07 7.40
CA ARG A 49 6.98 0.56 7.79
C ARG A 49 6.95 0.78 9.28
N THR A 50 6.44 1.93 9.71
CA THR A 50 6.14 2.28 11.10
C THR A 50 4.66 2.55 11.23
N PHE A 51 3.99 1.88 12.15
CA PHE A 51 2.54 2.01 12.37
C PHE A 51 2.19 3.18 13.28
N THR A 52 1.05 3.82 13.02
CA THR A 52 0.47 4.86 13.87
C THR A 52 -0.02 4.28 15.20
N ALA A 53 -0.62 3.07 15.18
CA ALA A 53 -1.01 2.29 16.37
C ALA A 53 0.24 1.77 17.11
N SER A 54 1.03 2.69 17.64
CA SER A 54 2.38 2.41 18.13
C SER A 54 2.40 1.59 19.42
N GLN A 55 1.50 1.85 20.36
CA GLN A 55 1.44 1.16 21.64
C GLN A 55 1.01 -0.31 21.45
N SER A 56 0.00 -0.52 20.60
CA SER A 56 -0.49 -1.87 20.29
C SER A 56 0.57 -2.73 19.62
N PHE A 57 1.24 -2.18 18.59
CA PHE A 57 2.29 -2.91 17.88
C PHE A 57 3.53 -3.13 18.76
N GLU A 58 3.91 -2.16 19.60
CA GLU A 58 5.00 -2.34 20.56
C GLU A 58 4.66 -3.40 21.63
N ALA A 59 3.43 -3.42 22.13
CA ALA A 59 2.99 -4.40 23.09
C ALA A 59 3.00 -5.84 22.55
N VAL A 60 2.49 -6.05 21.34
CA VAL A 60 2.35 -7.39 20.73
C VAL A 60 3.64 -7.83 20.03
N LEU A 61 4.29 -6.95 19.26
CA LEU A 61 5.44 -7.29 18.42
C LEU A 61 6.79 -6.84 18.99
N GLY A 62 6.80 -6.17 20.14
CA GLY A 62 7.99 -5.55 20.71
C GLY A 62 8.54 -4.36 19.90
N SER A 63 7.84 -3.93 18.84
CA SER A 63 8.22 -2.78 18.01
C SER A 63 7.09 -2.37 17.09
N LYS A 64 6.87 -1.08 16.96
CA LYS A 64 5.94 -0.46 16.00
C LYS A 64 6.41 -0.45 14.55
N SER A 65 7.63 -0.95 14.28
CA SER A 65 8.24 -0.90 12.95
C SER A 65 8.66 -2.28 12.50
N GLY A 66 8.72 -2.47 11.19
CA GLY A 66 9.28 -3.68 10.59
C GLY A 66 9.48 -3.58 9.08
N VAL A 67 10.08 -4.61 8.54
CA VAL A 67 10.46 -4.69 7.12
C VAL A 67 9.23 -4.98 6.26
N ILE A 68 9.24 -4.41 5.06
CA ILE A 68 8.27 -4.71 4.02
C ILE A 68 8.99 -5.12 2.74
N PHE A 69 8.35 -6.01 1.98
CA PHE A 69 8.74 -6.37 0.62
C PHE A 69 7.51 -6.32 -0.27
N GLY A 70 7.71 -5.94 -1.52
CA GLY A 70 6.60 -5.80 -2.44
C GLY A 70 7.03 -5.75 -3.89
N ALA A 71 6.03 -5.65 -4.75
CA ALA A 71 6.22 -5.48 -6.19
C ALA A 71 4.99 -4.79 -6.78
N GLY A 72 5.16 -4.29 -8.00
CA GLY A 72 4.07 -3.64 -8.69
C GLY A 72 4.39 -3.26 -10.13
N ALA A 73 3.49 -2.48 -10.69
CA ALA A 73 3.62 -1.92 -12.02
C ALA A 73 3.25 -0.44 -12.02
N GLU A 74 3.84 0.30 -12.93
CA GLU A 74 3.61 1.73 -13.12
C GLU A 74 3.36 2.02 -14.59
N VAL A 75 2.34 2.80 -14.86
CA VAL A 75 2.02 3.33 -16.18
C VAL A 75 2.38 4.81 -16.20
N LEU A 76 3.29 5.19 -17.10
CA LEU A 76 3.63 6.58 -17.36
C LEU A 76 2.78 7.09 -18.52
N VAL A 77 2.12 8.22 -18.32
CA VAL A 77 1.30 8.89 -19.33
C VAL A 77 1.97 10.20 -19.71
N GLY A 78 2.37 10.29 -20.98
CA GLY A 78 3.20 11.41 -21.44
C GLY A 78 4.55 11.42 -20.73
N ARG A 79 5.00 12.61 -20.32
CA ARG A 79 6.32 12.79 -19.69
C ARG A 79 6.28 12.82 -18.18
N ASN A 80 5.16 13.23 -17.59
CA ASN A 80 5.11 13.67 -16.21
C ASN A 80 4.10 12.90 -15.34
N LEU A 81 3.00 12.38 -15.90
CA LEU A 81 2.01 11.67 -15.13
C LEU A 81 2.41 10.19 -14.92
N PHE A 82 2.11 9.66 -13.74
CA PHE A 82 2.19 8.24 -13.48
C PHE A 82 0.93 7.74 -12.76
N VAL A 83 0.60 6.47 -13.03
CA VAL A 83 -0.34 5.67 -12.25
C VAL A 83 0.39 4.40 -11.84
N SER A 84 0.39 4.07 -10.56
CA SER A 84 1.10 2.93 -9.99
C SER A 84 0.11 2.00 -9.29
N PHE A 85 0.32 0.71 -9.45
CA PHE A 85 -0.32 -0.36 -8.71
C PHE A 85 0.75 -1.16 -7.98
N GLY A 86 0.59 -1.37 -6.67
CA GLY A 86 1.55 -2.08 -5.85
C GLY A 86 0.88 -3.00 -4.84
N VAL A 87 1.58 -4.05 -4.47
CA VAL A 87 1.25 -4.94 -3.36
C VAL A 87 2.51 -5.15 -2.55
N SER A 88 2.44 -4.92 -1.26
CA SER A 88 3.54 -5.22 -0.34
C SER A 88 3.07 -6.09 0.81
N ARG A 89 4.01 -6.61 1.59
CA ARG A 89 3.72 -7.43 2.77
C ARG A 89 4.62 -7.02 3.92
N PHE A 90 3.98 -6.75 5.05
CA PHE A 90 4.59 -6.75 6.37
C PHE A 90 4.21 -8.04 7.06
N GLN A 91 5.15 -8.68 7.72
CA GLN A 91 4.90 -9.81 8.61
C GLN A 91 5.88 -9.77 9.76
N LYS A 92 5.37 -9.98 10.96
CA LYS A 92 6.20 -10.04 12.16
C LYS A 92 5.54 -10.95 13.20
N ASP A 93 6.39 -11.72 13.85
CA ASP A 93 5.99 -12.56 14.98
C ASP A 93 6.12 -11.78 16.28
N GLY A 94 5.27 -12.09 17.23
CA GLY A 94 5.19 -11.47 18.52
C GLY A 94 4.45 -12.37 19.50
N GLU A 95 3.93 -11.77 20.56
CA GLU A 95 3.27 -12.48 21.65
C GLU A 95 1.92 -11.83 21.96
N ARG A 96 0.90 -12.65 22.18
CA ARG A 96 -0.42 -12.15 22.54
C ARG A 96 -0.37 -11.49 23.92
N VAL A 97 -1.02 -10.33 24.04
CA VAL A 97 -1.06 -9.56 25.29
C VAL A 97 -2.49 -9.36 25.78
N VAL A 98 -2.62 -9.28 27.10
CA VAL A 98 -3.82 -8.77 27.76
C VAL A 98 -3.50 -7.39 28.29
N VAL A 99 -4.33 -6.39 27.96
CA VAL A 99 -4.16 -5.03 28.49
C VAL A 99 -5.06 -4.82 29.69
N ALA A 100 -4.45 -4.48 30.82
CA ALA A 100 -5.16 -4.14 32.06
C ALA A 100 -4.58 -2.87 32.67
N ASN A 101 -5.45 -1.91 33.01
CA ASN A 101 -5.06 -0.60 33.57
C ASN A 101 -4.06 0.20 32.69
N GLY A 102 -4.09 0.00 31.37
CA GLY A 102 -3.16 0.65 30.43
C GLY A 102 -1.77 0.00 30.33
N GLU A 103 -1.54 -1.14 30.98
CA GLU A 103 -0.34 -1.94 30.88
C GLU A 103 -0.60 -3.22 30.10
N ALA A 104 0.34 -3.64 29.24
CA ALA A 104 0.27 -4.86 28.45
C ALA A 104 1.00 -6.00 29.16
N PHE A 105 0.33 -7.10 29.35
CA PHE A 105 0.86 -8.31 29.99
C PHE A 105 0.93 -9.44 28.94
N PRO A 106 2.15 -9.90 28.57
CA PRO A 106 2.32 -11.06 27.69
C PRO A 106 1.74 -12.32 28.35
N ILE A 107 1.07 -13.16 27.56
CA ILE A 107 0.43 -14.38 28.05
C ILE A 107 1.07 -15.67 27.53
N GLY A 108 2.24 -15.58 26.86
CA GLY A 108 3.02 -16.73 26.39
C GLY A 108 2.39 -17.45 25.19
N ILE A 109 1.57 -16.77 24.38
CA ILE A 109 0.97 -17.31 23.16
C ILE A 109 1.58 -16.63 21.97
N ASP A 110 2.31 -17.39 21.15
CA ASP A 110 2.91 -16.89 19.92
C ASP A 110 1.84 -16.41 18.94
N THR A 111 2.07 -15.23 18.39
CA THR A 111 1.16 -14.56 17.49
C THR A 111 1.92 -13.99 16.28
N THR A 112 1.40 -14.22 15.08
CA THR A 112 1.93 -13.64 13.85
C THR A 112 0.97 -12.59 13.31
N ILE A 113 1.44 -11.37 13.12
CA ILE A 113 0.70 -10.29 12.48
C ILE A 113 1.20 -10.13 11.04
N SER A 114 0.27 -10.16 10.08
CA SER A 114 0.51 -9.92 8.67
C SER A 114 -0.38 -8.79 8.17
N VAL A 115 0.25 -7.78 7.50
CA VAL A 115 -0.46 -6.68 6.86
C VAL A 115 -0.06 -6.65 5.39
N VAL A 116 -1.05 -6.76 4.49
CA VAL A 116 -0.85 -6.75 3.05
C VAL A 116 -1.64 -5.59 2.45
N PRO A 117 -1.01 -4.41 2.25
CA PRO A 117 -1.61 -3.32 1.50
C PRO A 117 -1.60 -3.61 0.00
N ILE A 118 -2.74 -3.34 -0.64
CA ILE A 118 -2.89 -3.23 -2.09
C ILE A 118 -3.07 -1.75 -2.39
N GLU A 119 -2.19 -1.17 -3.18
CA GLU A 119 -2.08 0.27 -3.37
C GLU A 119 -2.34 0.67 -4.81
N VAL A 120 -3.10 1.73 -5.02
CA VAL A 120 -3.27 2.41 -6.31
C VAL A 120 -2.96 3.88 -6.10
N SER A 121 -1.97 4.40 -6.81
CA SER A 121 -1.49 5.77 -6.67
C SER A 121 -1.40 6.45 -8.02
N ALA A 122 -1.55 7.76 -8.03
CA ALA A 122 -1.28 8.61 -9.17
C ALA A 122 -0.51 9.84 -8.74
N GLY A 123 0.26 10.41 -9.65
CA GLY A 123 1.05 11.58 -9.30
C GLY A 123 1.81 12.18 -10.48
N TRP A 124 2.69 13.08 -10.12
CA TRP A 124 3.47 13.87 -11.04
C TRP A 124 4.96 13.63 -10.88
N ARG A 125 5.65 13.43 -11.99
CA ARG A 125 7.10 13.28 -12.09
C ARG A 125 7.69 14.57 -12.65
N PHE A 126 8.69 15.12 -12.00
CA PHE A 126 9.35 16.38 -12.42
C PHE A 126 10.51 16.06 -13.36
N THR A 127 10.15 15.71 -14.60
CA THR A 127 11.11 15.29 -15.63
C THR A 127 11.69 16.49 -16.38
N ASP A 128 12.99 16.71 -16.22
CA ASP A 128 13.74 17.70 -17.01
C ASP A 128 14.67 16.99 -18.01
N PRO A 129 14.86 17.55 -19.22
CA PRO A 129 15.82 17.02 -20.17
C PRO A 129 17.24 16.99 -19.58
N GLY A 130 17.90 15.84 -19.68
CA GLY A 130 19.28 15.66 -19.20
C GLY A 130 19.45 15.34 -17.72
N ARG A 131 18.39 15.33 -16.92
CA ARG A 131 18.46 14.88 -15.52
C ARG A 131 18.34 13.38 -15.40
N SER A 132 19.29 12.78 -14.68
CA SER A 132 19.25 11.34 -14.30
C SER A 132 18.42 11.09 -13.03
N VAL A 133 18.19 12.11 -12.20
CA VAL A 133 17.37 12.02 -10.99
C VAL A 133 16.04 12.73 -11.23
N ILE A 134 14.95 12.00 -11.07
CA ILE A 134 13.59 12.45 -11.35
C ILE A 134 12.79 12.43 -10.05
N PRO A 135 12.57 13.59 -9.41
CA PRO A 135 11.68 13.69 -8.26
C PRO A 135 10.23 13.42 -8.68
N TYR A 136 9.43 12.92 -7.74
CA TYR A 136 7.99 12.75 -7.96
C TYR A 136 7.20 12.92 -6.66
N LEU A 137 5.92 13.26 -6.82
CA LEU A 137 4.95 13.42 -5.76
C LEU A 137 3.62 12.84 -6.21
N GLY A 138 2.91 12.19 -5.31
CA GLY A 138 1.63 11.60 -5.63
C GLY A 138 0.79 11.28 -4.41
N GLY A 139 -0.36 10.69 -4.68
CA GLY A 139 -1.26 10.19 -3.65
C GLY A 139 -2.13 9.09 -4.21
N GLY A 140 -2.86 8.42 -3.33
CA GLY A 140 -3.66 7.29 -3.77
C GLY A 140 -4.54 6.70 -2.68
N VAL A 141 -5.13 5.58 -3.03
CA VAL A 141 -5.96 4.76 -2.17
C VAL A 141 -5.31 3.40 -1.96
N SER A 142 -5.61 2.78 -0.84
CA SER A 142 -5.07 1.47 -0.50
C SER A 142 -6.13 0.62 0.21
N TRP A 143 -5.98 -0.69 0.13
CA TRP A 143 -6.79 -1.66 0.86
C TRP A 143 -5.83 -2.51 1.68
N HIS A 144 -5.94 -2.42 3.01
CA HIS A 144 -5.08 -3.10 3.95
C HIS A 144 -5.75 -4.38 4.41
N LYS A 145 -5.23 -5.53 3.98
CA LYS A 145 -5.60 -6.83 4.53
C LYS A 145 -4.78 -7.06 5.79
N TYR A 146 -5.45 -7.11 6.94
CA TYR A 146 -4.86 -7.46 8.22
C TYR A 146 -5.20 -8.90 8.54
N LYS A 147 -4.23 -9.66 9.03
CA LYS A 147 -4.42 -10.99 9.58
C LYS A 147 -3.56 -11.16 10.82
N GLU A 148 -4.19 -11.61 11.90
CA GLU A 148 -3.54 -12.04 13.13
C GLU A 148 -3.85 -13.51 13.35
N THR A 149 -2.81 -14.32 13.58
CA THR A 149 -2.90 -15.76 13.77
C THR A 149 -2.15 -16.12 15.04
N SER A 150 -2.78 -16.85 15.96
CA SER A 150 -2.15 -17.32 17.20
C SER A 150 -2.06 -18.83 17.22
N GLU A 151 -1.04 -19.39 17.89
CA GLU A 151 -0.69 -20.82 17.86
C GLU A 151 -1.82 -21.75 18.33
N PHE A 152 -2.63 -21.32 19.27
CA PHE A 152 -3.73 -22.11 19.82
C PHE A 152 -5.12 -21.61 19.40
N ALA A 153 -5.18 -20.63 18.50
CA ALA A 153 -6.45 -20.12 18.01
C ALA A 153 -7.08 -21.12 17.03
N THR A 154 -8.37 -21.37 17.20
CA THR A 154 -9.17 -22.04 16.17
C THR A 154 -9.37 -21.08 14.98
N ALA A 155 -9.69 -21.61 13.80
CA ALA A 155 -9.89 -20.78 12.60
C ALA A 155 -10.94 -19.67 12.78
N ASP A 156 -11.86 -19.83 13.72
CA ASP A 156 -12.90 -18.85 14.07
C ASP A 156 -12.38 -17.74 15.02
N GLU A 157 -11.20 -17.91 15.62
CA GLU A 157 -10.56 -16.94 16.52
C GLU A 157 -9.50 -16.09 15.81
N ASP A 158 -9.13 -16.44 14.56
CA ASP A 158 -8.26 -15.65 13.72
C ASP A 158 -8.90 -14.29 13.41
N VAL A 159 -8.21 -13.21 13.72
CA VAL A 159 -8.67 -11.86 13.37
C VAL A 159 -8.26 -11.54 11.94
N GLN A 160 -9.23 -11.35 11.08
CA GLN A 160 -8.98 -10.95 9.70
C GLN A 160 -9.97 -9.87 9.26
N PHE A 161 -9.43 -8.78 8.70
CA PHE A 161 -10.25 -7.73 8.10
C PHE A 161 -9.55 -7.05 6.93
N THR A 162 -10.32 -6.31 6.13
CA THR A 162 -9.79 -5.45 5.07
C THR A 162 -10.36 -4.06 5.24
N LYS A 163 -9.48 -3.06 5.38
CA LYS A 163 -9.89 -1.65 5.55
C LYS A 163 -9.31 -0.79 4.43
N PRO A 164 -10.10 0.15 3.92
CA PRO A 164 -9.60 1.15 2.96
C PRO A 164 -8.74 2.18 3.66
N GLY A 165 -7.81 2.76 2.92
CA GLY A 165 -6.95 3.83 3.37
C GLY A 165 -6.57 4.77 2.24
N PHE A 166 -5.93 5.86 2.62
CA PHE A 166 -5.38 6.87 1.72
C PHE A 166 -3.89 6.99 1.94
N GLN A 167 -3.18 7.46 0.91
CA GLN A 167 -1.75 7.71 1.04
C GLN A 167 -1.31 8.95 0.29
N LEU A 168 -0.29 9.62 0.84
CA LEU A 168 0.53 10.60 0.16
C LEU A 168 1.93 10.03 0.03
N LEU A 169 2.57 10.22 -1.10
CA LEU A 169 3.91 9.70 -1.36
C LEU A 169 4.77 10.73 -2.09
N GLY A 170 6.06 10.64 -1.86
CA GLY A 170 7.04 11.43 -2.56
C GLY A 170 8.38 10.70 -2.60
N GLY A 171 9.13 10.93 -3.65
CA GLY A 171 10.39 10.25 -3.84
C GLY A 171 11.22 10.81 -4.99
N ALA A 172 12.32 10.12 -5.26
CA ALA A 172 13.17 10.42 -6.39
C ALA A 172 13.68 9.13 -7.01
N GLU A 173 13.60 9.04 -8.33
CA GLU A 173 14.14 7.95 -9.13
C GLU A 173 15.45 8.37 -9.78
N TRP A 174 16.52 7.63 -9.54
CA TRP A 174 17.74 7.72 -10.31
C TRP A 174 17.71 6.71 -11.46
N ARG A 175 17.83 7.19 -12.68
CA ARG A 175 17.91 6.37 -13.89
C ARG A 175 19.34 5.94 -14.16
N ALA A 176 19.66 4.69 -13.83
CA ALA A 176 20.95 4.08 -14.13
C ALA A 176 21.10 3.78 -15.64
N SER A 177 19.98 3.46 -16.31
CA SER A 177 19.92 3.26 -17.75
C SER A 177 18.51 3.59 -18.28
N ARG A 178 18.30 3.42 -19.61
CA ARG A 178 16.96 3.57 -20.20
C ARG A 178 15.95 2.50 -19.76
N TRP A 179 16.44 1.39 -19.17
CA TRP A 179 15.61 0.24 -18.75
C TRP A 179 15.60 0.01 -17.23
N LEU A 180 16.55 0.62 -16.53
CA LEU A 180 16.76 0.38 -15.09
C LEU A 180 16.79 1.68 -14.32
N GLY A 181 15.97 1.78 -13.30
CA GLY A 181 15.97 2.85 -12.32
C GLY A 181 16.02 2.32 -10.90
N ILE A 182 16.50 3.15 -9.98
CA ILE A 182 16.42 2.93 -8.54
C ILE A 182 15.72 4.14 -7.94
N ALA A 183 14.65 3.93 -7.18
CA ALA A 183 13.92 5.01 -6.54
C ALA A 183 13.92 4.86 -5.04
N GLY A 184 14.10 5.98 -4.33
CA GLY A 184 13.80 6.11 -2.91
C GLY A 184 12.45 6.80 -2.74
N GLU A 185 11.58 6.26 -1.91
CA GLU A 185 10.23 6.77 -1.69
C GLU A 185 9.90 6.81 -0.21
N ALA A 186 9.26 7.89 0.22
CA ALA A 186 8.59 8.02 1.50
C ALA A 186 7.09 8.16 1.27
N ALA A 187 6.28 7.47 2.06
CA ALA A 187 4.84 7.60 2.02
C ALA A 187 4.27 7.72 3.44
N TRP A 188 3.18 8.45 3.54
CA TRP A 188 2.33 8.50 4.74
C TRP A 188 0.98 7.88 4.41
N MET A 189 0.60 6.86 5.17
CA MET A 189 -0.64 6.13 5.01
C MET A 189 -1.59 6.43 6.17
N MET A 190 -2.87 6.56 5.88
CA MET A 190 -3.97 6.76 6.82
C MET A 190 -5.01 5.67 6.59
N VAL A 191 -5.29 4.88 7.62
CA VAL A 191 -6.26 3.77 7.58
C VAL A 191 -7.16 3.87 8.81
N PRO A 192 -8.05 4.88 8.84
CA PRO A 192 -8.88 5.14 10.00
C PRO A 192 -9.87 4.02 10.27
N ASN A 193 -10.29 3.91 11.52
CA ASN A 193 -11.28 2.93 11.98
C ASN A 193 -10.89 1.48 11.65
N ALA A 194 -9.59 1.19 11.67
CA ALA A 194 -9.08 -0.14 11.31
C ALA A 194 -9.45 -1.19 12.37
N PHE A 195 -9.44 -0.80 13.65
CA PHE A 195 -9.64 -1.69 14.78
C PHE A 195 -11.03 -1.56 15.43
N GLU A 196 -11.98 -0.91 14.75
CA GLU A 196 -13.37 -0.84 15.22
C GLU A 196 -14.01 -2.23 15.25
N GLY A 197 -14.55 -2.62 16.41
CA GLY A 197 -15.42 -3.80 16.57
C GLY A 197 -14.88 -4.94 17.44
N GLY A 198 -13.69 -4.83 18.03
CA GLY A 198 -13.15 -5.81 18.95
C GLY A 198 -12.93 -5.25 20.37
N PRO A 199 -13.83 -5.47 21.34
CA PRO A 199 -13.67 -4.91 22.70
C PRO A 199 -12.47 -5.48 23.47
N THR A 200 -11.77 -6.49 22.94
CA THR A 200 -10.66 -7.19 23.58
C THR A 200 -9.31 -7.03 22.85
N SER A 201 -9.25 -6.20 21.80
CA SER A 201 -7.98 -5.97 21.10
C SER A 201 -7.08 -4.99 21.87
N ALA A 202 -5.76 -5.18 21.82
CA ALA A 202 -4.80 -4.23 22.38
C ALA A 202 -5.02 -2.80 21.82
N ALA A 203 -5.35 -2.68 20.55
CA ALA A 203 -5.65 -1.41 19.92
C ALA A 203 -6.85 -0.68 20.55
N ALA A 204 -7.94 -1.40 20.83
CA ALA A 204 -9.10 -0.83 21.51
C ALA A 204 -8.76 -0.39 22.95
N ALA A 205 -7.93 -1.16 23.66
CA ALA A 205 -7.52 -0.85 25.01
C ALA A 205 -6.62 0.39 25.09
N PHE A 206 -5.79 0.65 24.06
CA PHE A 206 -4.96 1.85 23.95
C PHE A 206 -5.65 3.02 23.23
N GLY A 207 -6.88 2.83 22.75
CA GLY A 207 -7.61 3.86 22.01
C GLY A 207 -7.00 4.17 20.64
N GLU A 208 -6.29 3.22 20.03
CA GLU A 208 -5.67 3.34 18.73
C GLU A 208 -6.58 2.70 17.67
N ASP A 209 -6.94 3.47 16.65
CA ASP A 209 -7.88 3.05 15.60
C ASP A 209 -7.31 3.13 14.18
N ASP A 210 -6.12 3.71 13.99
CA ASP A 210 -5.48 3.92 12.68
C ASP A 210 -4.34 2.91 12.45
N LEU A 211 -4.52 2.02 11.45
CA LEU A 211 -3.49 1.08 10.98
C LEU A 211 -2.49 1.70 10.00
N GLY A 212 -2.58 2.99 9.74
CA GLY A 212 -1.68 3.73 8.86
C GLY A 212 -0.25 3.84 9.37
N GLY A 213 0.43 4.92 8.95
CA GLY A 213 1.78 5.24 9.40
C GLY A 213 2.74 5.60 8.27
N ALA A 214 4.03 5.71 8.61
CA ALA A 214 5.09 6.05 7.68
C ALA A 214 5.67 4.80 7.01
N VAL A 215 5.97 4.94 5.72
CA VAL A 215 6.66 3.92 4.92
C VAL A 215 7.86 4.56 4.24
N PHE A 216 9.02 3.91 4.32
CA PHE A 216 10.23 4.25 3.57
C PHE A 216 10.64 3.04 2.77
N ARG A 217 10.76 3.19 1.44
CA ARG A 217 11.07 2.06 0.56
C ARG A 217 12.03 2.43 -0.56
N VAL A 218 12.81 1.46 -0.97
CA VAL A 218 13.63 1.51 -2.17
C VAL A 218 12.97 0.63 -3.22
N ARG A 219 12.85 1.14 -4.43
CA ARG A 219 12.29 0.45 -5.59
C ARG A 219 13.36 0.22 -6.64
N VAL A 220 13.43 -0.98 -7.18
CA VAL A 220 14.16 -1.27 -8.42
C VAL A 220 13.13 -1.31 -9.53
N VAL A 221 13.25 -0.37 -10.47
CA VAL A 221 12.27 -0.16 -11.55
C VAL A 221 12.84 -0.66 -12.86
N ILE A 222 12.08 -1.51 -13.56
CA ILE A 222 12.46 -2.13 -14.82
C ILE A 222 11.42 -1.79 -15.88
N GLY A 223 11.86 -1.26 -17.01
CA GLY A 223 11.01 -0.87 -18.13
C GLY A 223 11.45 0.44 -18.76
N ARG A 224 10.78 0.81 -19.87
CA ARG A 224 11.14 1.99 -20.65
C ARG A 224 10.07 3.07 -20.58
#